data_8cdeee1de14068405b98c26d24dd8c6d
#
_entry.id   8cdeee1de14068405b98c26d24dd8c6d
#
_cell.length_a   1.000
_cell.length_b   1.000
_cell.length_c   1.000
_cell.angle_alpha   90.00
_cell.angle_beta   90.00
_cell.angle_gamma   90.00
#
_symmetry.space_group_name_H-M   'P 1'
#
loop_
_entity.id
_entity.type
_entity.pdbx_description
1 polymer ?
#
loop_
_entity_poly.entity_id
_entity_poly.type
_entity_poly.pdbx_seq_one_letter_code
_entity_poly.pdbx_strand_id
1 'polypeptide(L)'
;MKLISWNVNGLRACMQKGFLDFFQETDADIFCLQETKLQEGQIALDLPGYHQYWNYAEKKGYSGTAIFTKEEPIQVTYGIGVEEHDHEGRVITAEYSEFYFVTVYVPNAQRELTRLEYRMQWEADFLAYLKKLEETKPVIYAGDLNVAHQEIDLKNPKTNRKNAGFTDEERGKFSNVLASGMIDTYRYFYPEQTGIYSWWSYRFKAREKNAGWRIDYFVVSESLKDRLQDAKIHTEVFGSDHCPVELDIEI
;
A
#
# COMPACT_ATOMS: atom_id res chain seq x y z
N MET A 1 -17.81 4.98 0.97
CA MET A 1 -16.50 5.63 1.22
C MET A 1 -15.57 5.42 0.03
N LYS A 2 -14.78 6.42 -0.26
CA LYS A 2 -13.70 6.36 -1.24
C LYS A 2 -12.37 6.35 -0.50
N LEU A 3 -11.54 5.35 -0.77
CA LEU A 3 -10.23 5.16 -0.15
C LEU A 3 -9.16 5.18 -1.23
N ILE A 4 -8.07 5.92 -1.01
CA ILE A 4 -6.95 6.03 -1.96
C ILE A 4 -5.65 5.64 -1.25
N SER A 5 -4.78 4.92 -1.95
CA SER A 5 -3.42 4.60 -1.52
C SER A 5 -2.44 4.96 -2.61
N TRP A 6 -1.34 5.61 -2.24
CA TRP A 6 -0.31 6.03 -3.20
C TRP A 6 1.09 5.95 -2.61
N ASN A 7 1.96 5.17 -3.22
CA ASN A 7 3.38 5.28 -2.97
C ASN A 7 3.90 6.47 -3.76
N VAL A 8 4.29 7.54 -3.06
CA VAL A 8 4.66 8.82 -3.68
C VAL A 8 6.15 8.94 -4.00
N ASN A 9 6.96 7.96 -3.59
CA ASN A 9 8.40 7.94 -3.84
C ASN A 9 9.06 9.29 -3.54
N GLY A 10 8.81 9.78 -2.33
CA GLY A 10 9.21 11.11 -1.88
C GLY A 10 8.08 12.14 -2.07
N LEU A 11 7.41 12.51 -0.97
CA LEU A 11 6.27 13.42 -1.04
C LEU A 11 6.65 14.80 -1.55
N ARG A 12 7.81 15.35 -1.15
CA ARG A 12 8.24 16.68 -1.61
C ARG A 12 8.36 16.75 -3.13
N ALA A 13 8.92 15.71 -3.76
CA ALA A 13 9.02 15.63 -5.21
C ALA A 13 7.64 15.48 -5.86
N CYS A 14 6.78 14.63 -5.28
CA CYS A 14 5.42 14.39 -5.79
C CYS A 14 4.55 15.64 -5.69
N MET A 15 4.73 16.45 -4.64
CA MET A 15 4.05 17.74 -4.48
C MET A 15 4.30 18.69 -5.66
N GLN A 16 5.50 18.69 -6.22
CA GLN A 16 5.87 19.51 -7.37
C GLN A 16 5.30 18.95 -8.69
N LYS A 17 4.76 17.76 -8.68
CA LYS A 17 4.26 17.04 -9.85
C LYS A 17 2.76 16.79 -9.82
N GLY A 18 2.02 17.56 -9.02
CA GLY A 18 0.57 17.52 -9.03
C GLY A 18 -0.10 16.72 -7.93
N PHE A 19 0.60 16.36 -6.85
CA PHE A 19 0.01 15.62 -5.74
C PHE A 19 -1.27 16.28 -5.20
N LEU A 20 -1.22 17.58 -4.90
CA LEU A 20 -2.37 18.27 -4.32
C LEU A 20 -3.57 18.33 -5.26
N ASP A 21 -3.34 18.47 -6.55
CA ASP A 21 -4.44 18.48 -7.53
C ASP A 21 -5.19 17.15 -7.51
N PHE A 22 -4.47 16.04 -7.55
CA PHE A 22 -5.07 14.72 -7.46
C PHE A 22 -5.76 14.50 -6.11
N PHE A 23 -5.10 14.88 -5.02
CA PHE A 23 -5.66 14.76 -3.67
C PHE A 23 -7.01 15.49 -3.56
N GLN A 24 -7.08 16.72 -4.06
CA GLN A 24 -8.29 17.54 -4.01
C GLN A 24 -9.39 16.99 -4.93
N GLU A 25 -9.03 16.59 -6.14
CA GLU A 25 -10.00 16.03 -7.10
C GLU A 25 -10.67 14.77 -6.60
N THR A 26 -9.92 13.89 -5.94
CA THR A 26 -10.47 12.62 -5.46
C THR A 26 -11.42 12.82 -4.28
N ASP A 27 -11.19 13.82 -3.46
CA ASP A 27 -11.99 14.07 -2.26
C ASP A 27 -12.23 12.80 -1.45
N ALA A 28 -11.18 12.02 -1.25
CA ALA A 28 -11.26 10.72 -0.61
C ALA A 28 -11.60 10.83 0.88
N ASP A 29 -12.30 9.85 1.41
CA ASP A 29 -12.57 9.75 2.85
C ASP A 29 -11.30 9.41 3.63
N ILE A 30 -10.48 8.50 3.09
CA ILE A 30 -9.16 8.17 3.62
C ILE A 30 -8.17 8.13 2.46
N PHE A 31 -7.05 8.81 2.62
CA PHE A 31 -5.96 8.85 1.64
C PHE A 31 -4.66 8.48 2.36
N CYS A 32 -4.03 7.38 1.99
CA CYS A 32 -2.79 6.96 2.64
C CYS A 32 -1.61 6.97 1.67
N LEU A 33 -0.42 7.20 2.24
CA LEU A 33 0.84 7.31 1.50
C LEU A 33 1.87 6.31 1.99
N GLN A 34 2.72 5.87 1.06
CA GLN A 34 3.92 5.13 1.36
C GLN A 34 5.12 5.84 0.72
N GLU A 35 6.30 5.58 1.24
CA GLU A 35 7.54 6.23 0.83
C GLU A 35 7.47 7.76 0.82
N THR A 36 7.03 8.33 1.94
CA THR A 36 7.02 9.79 2.09
C THR A 36 8.43 10.38 2.07
N LYS A 37 9.42 9.60 2.55
CA LYS A 37 10.85 9.97 2.64
C LYS A 37 11.07 11.26 3.44
N LEU A 38 10.23 11.46 4.45
CA LEU A 38 10.24 12.67 5.28
C LEU A 38 10.67 12.36 6.71
N GLN A 39 11.16 13.42 7.37
CA GLN A 39 11.28 13.49 8.81
C GLN A 39 10.34 14.56 9.34
N GLU A 40 10.03 14.49 10.64
CA GLU A 40 9.14 15.45 11.26
C GLU A 40 9.59 16.90 10.99
N GLY A 41 8.64 17.75 10.63
CA GLY A 41 8.88 19.17 10.37
C GLY A 41 9.46 19.52 9.00
N GLN A 42 9.71 18.53 8.13
CA GLN A 42 10.25 18.81 6.79
C GLN A 42 9.22 19.30 5.79
N ILE A 43 7.93 19.14 6.09
CA ILE A 43 6.84 19.64 5.25
C ILE A 43 5.73 20.20 6.14
N ALA A 44 5.12 21.30 5.71
CA ALA A 44 3.89 21.82 6.29
C ALA A 44 2.79 21.63 5.25
N LEU A 45 1.95 20.62 5.44
CA LEU A 45 0.90 20.27 4.49
C LEU A 45 -0.46 20.71 5.05
N ASP A 46 -1.09 21.65 4.34
CA ASP A 46 -2.42 22.15 4.69
C ASP A 46 -3.47 21.36 3.90
N LEU A 47 -4.23 20.54 4.62
CA LEU A 47 -5.31 19.73 4.04
C LEU A 47 -6.60 20.01 4.82
N PRO A 48 -7.34 21.10 4.50
CA PRO A 48 -8.56 21.45 5.20
C PRO A 48 -9.58 20.31 5.21
N GLY A 49 -10.12 20.00 6.39
CA GLY A 49 -11.09 18.93 6.56
C GLY A 49 -10.47 17.55 6.79
N TYR A 50 -9.16 17.46 6.87
CA TYR A 50 -8.48 16.18 7.11
C TYR A 50 -7.66 16.20 8.38
N HIS A 51 -7.71 15.09 9.10
CA HIS A 51 -6.76 14.76 10.18
C HIS A 51 -5.56 14.05 9.55
N GLN A 52 -4.35 14.36 10.02
CA GLN A 52 -3.09 13.85 9.45
C GLN A 52 -2.34 13.03 10.49
N TYR A 53 -1.88 11.85 10.08
CA TYR A 53 -1.06 10.96 10.91
C TYR A 53 0.15 10.51 10.10
N TRP A 54 1.35 10.67 10.69
CA TRP A 54 2.62 10.43 10.00
C TRP A 54 3.46 9.43 10.81
N ASN A 55 4.09 8.51 10.11
CA ASN A 55 5.08 7.60 10.70
C ASN A 55 6.37 7.72 9.91
N TYR A 56 7.44 8.15 10.57
CA TYR A 56 8.73 8.43 9.96
C TYR A 56 9.71 7.31 10.26
N ALA A 57 10.56 6.96 9.27
CA ALA A 57 11.69 6.08 9.52
C ALA A 57 12.77 6.83 10.32
N GLU A 58 13.51 6.12 11.14
CA GLU A 58 14.67 6.69 11.81
C GLU A 58 15.74 7.13 10.82
N LYS A 59 15.91 6.35 9.74
CA LYS A 59 16.83 6.68 8.66
C LYS A 59 16.25 7.80 7.81
N LYS A 60 17.02 8.88 7.64
CA LYS A 60 16.60 10.05 6.86
C LYS A 60 16.43 9.73 5.38
N GLY A 61 15.41 10.34 4.76
CA GLY A 61 15.15 10.18 3.32
C GLY A 61 14.75 8.77 2.90
N TYR A 62 14.15 7.99 3.79
CA TYR A 62 13.87 6.59 3.60
C TYR A 62 12.49 6.22 4.12
N SER A 63 11.76 5.38 3.38
CA SER A 63 10.47 4.82 3.82
C SER A 63 9.47 5.91 4.28
N GLY A 64 8.70 5.63 5.34
CA GLY A 64 7.71 6.55 5.89
C GLY A 64 6.32 6.35 5.30
N THR A 65 5.30 6.47 6.15
CA THR A 65 3.89 6.33 5.77
C THR A 65 3.08 7.47 6.35
N ALA A 66 1.89 7.70 5.79
CA ALA A 66 0.96 8.71 6.30
C ALA A 66 -0.49 8.30 6.02
N ILE A 67 -1.39 8.77 6.88
CA ILE A 67 -2.84 8.66 6.68
C ILE A 67 -3.45 10.06 6.79
N PHE A 68 -4.26 10.43 5.80
CA PHE A 68 -5.10 11.61 5.81
C PHE A 68 -6.56 11.15 5.79
N THR A 69 -7.36 11.58 6.76
CA THR A 69 -8.71 11.06 6.94
C THR A 69 -9.68 12.18 7.34
N LYS A 70 -10.89 12.17 6.76
CA LYS A 70 -11.94 13.14 7.09
C LYS A 70 -12.51 12.89 8.47
N GLU A 71 -12.78 11.64 8.80
CA GLU A 71 -13.27 11.25 10.12
C GLU A 71 -12.10 11.05 11.07
N GLU A 72 -12.18 11.62 12.27
CA GLU A 72 -11.16 11.40 13.29
C GLU A 72 -11.24 9.96 13.80
N PRO A 73 -10.13 9.19 13.73
CA PRO A 73 -10.12 7.84 14.27
C PRO A 73 -10.31 7.83 15.79
N ILE A 74 -10.85 6.73 16.32
CA ILE A 74 -10.93 6.48 17.76
C ILE A 74 -9.53 6.42 18.36
N GLN A 75 -8.60 5.75 17.66
CA GLN A 75 -7.21 5.59 18.07
C GLN A 75 -6.34 5.39 16.84
N VAL A 76 -5.10 5.86 16.92
CA VAL A 76 -4.08 5.62 15.90
C VAL A 76 -2.86 5.00 16.56
N THR A 77 -2.34 3.92 15.99
CA THR A 77 -1.14 3.25 16.45
C THR A 77 -0.11 3.15 15.33
N TYR A 78 1.16 3.12 15.69
CA TYR A 78 2.29 3.15 14.77
C TYR A 78 3.12 1.87 14.94
N GLY A 79 3.44 1.22 13.81
CA GLY A 79 4.13 -0.05 13.81
C GLY A 79 3.21 -1.23 14.09
N ILE A 80 3.79 -2.40 14.30
CA ILE A 80 3.06 -3.65 14.57
C ILE A 80 3.36 -4.25 15.95
N GLY A 81 4.09 -3.51 16.79
CA GLY A 81 4.45 -3.95 18.13
C GLY A 81 5.64 -4.91 18.17
N VAL A 82 6.42 -4.98 17.11
CA VAL A 82 7.66 -5.77 17.03
C VAL A 82 8.81 -4.78 16.85
N GLU A 83 9.65 -4.64 17.87
CA GLU A 83 10.70 -3.63 17.87
C GLU A 83 11.59 -3.69 16.63
N GLU A 84 12.01 -4.88 16.23
CA GLU A 84 12.84 -5.10 15.05
C GLU A 84 12.25 -4.48 13.77
N HIS A 85 10.92 -4.38 13.68
CA HIS A 85 10.21 -3.90 12.49
C HIS A 85 9.78 -2.45 12.57
N ASP A 86 9.73 -1.86 13.77
CA ASP A 86 9.02 -0.59 13.97
C ASP A 86 9.92 0.65 13.89
N HIS A 87 11.10 0.54 13.27
CA HIS A 87 12.04 1.65 13.09
C HIS A 87 12.02 2.28 11.69
N GLU A 88 11.25 1.71 10.77
CA GLU A 88 11.28 2.14 9.37
C GLU A 88 10.01 2.88 8.93
N GLY A 89 9.10 3.22 9.86
CA GLY A 89 7.90 4.01 9.53
C GLY A 89 6.96 3.33 8.55
N ARG A 90 6.77 2.01 8.62
CA ARG A 90 6.10 1.22 7.58
C ARG A 90 4.61 1.02 7.79
N VAL A 91 4.10 1.16 9.01
CA VAL A 91 2.72 0.81 9.32
C VAL A 91 2.07 1.87 10.21
N ILE A 92 0.86 2.29 9.84
CA ILE A 92 -0.03 3.08 10.70
C ILE A 92 -1.39 2.37 10.71
N THR A 93 -1.98 2.21 11.89
CA THR A 93 -3.31 1.66 12.05
C THR A 93 -4.24 2.72 12.63
N ALA A 94 -5.32 3.02 11.92
CA ALA A 94 -6.39 3.92 12.38
C ALA A 94 -7.61 3.07 12.74
N GLU A 95 -8.10 3.20 13.97
CA GLU A 95 -9.29 2.49 14.45
C GLU A 95 -10.53 3.35 14.27
N TYR A 96 -11.53 2.80 13.58
CA TYR A 96 -12.87 3.39 13.47
C TYR A 96 -13.89 2.50 14.20
N SER A 97 -15.12 2.94 14.30
CA SER A 97 -16.15 2.19 15.04
C SER A 97 -16.41 0.80 14.47
N GLU A 98 -16.36 0.64 13.13
CA GLU A 98 -16.74 -0.59 12.46
C GLU A 98 -15.58 -1.34 11.80
N PHE A 99 -14.37 -0.74 11.72
CA PHE A 99 -13.22 -1.36 11.05
C PHE A 99 -11.91 -0.74 11.51
N TYR A 100 -10.81 -1.45 11.23
CA TYR A 100 -9.45 -0.89 11.27
C TYR A 100 -9.00 -0.57 9.85
N PHE A 101 -8.36 0.58 9.69
CA PHE A 101 -7.66 0.93 8.46
C PHE A 101 -6.16 0.89 8.70
N VAL A 102 -5.43 0.11 7.90
CA VAL A 102 -3.98 -0.03 8.02
C VAL A 102 -3.31 0.40 6.72
N THR A 103 -2.40 1.38 6.77
CA THR A 103 -1.49 1.63 5.66
C THR A 103 -0.20 0.85 5.89
N VAL A 104 0.38 0.31 4.84
CA VAL A 104 1.58 -0.50 4.94
C VAL A 104 2.52 -0.27 3.76
N TYR A 105 3.81 -0.20 4.06
CA TYR A 105 4.88 -0.25 3.08
C TYR A 105 5.76 -1.45 3.39
N VAL A 106 5.54 -2.55 2.67
CA VAL A 106 6.24 -3.81 2.90
C VAL A 106 7.71 -3.67 2.50
N PRO A 107 8.66 -4.20 3.30
CA PRO A 107 10.08 -4.11 2.95
C PRO A 107 10.37 -4.78 1.61
N ASN A 108 11.12 -4.09 0.76
CA ASN A 108 11.62 -4.66 -0.49
C ASN A 108 12.69 -5.71 -0.18
N ALA A 109 12.66 -6.86 -0.86
CA ALA A 109 13.68 -7.90 -0.70
C ALA A 109 15.05 -7.49 -1.25
N GLN A 110 15.09 -6.42 -2.02
CA GLN A 110 16.25 -5.78 -2.62
C GLN A 110 16.96 -6.63 -3.69
N ARG A 111 17.83 -5.97 -4.43
CA ARG A 111 18.63 -6.61 -5.46
C ARG A 111 19.42 -7.79 -4.89
N GLU A 112 19.49 -8.89 -5.64
CA GLU A 112 20.15 -10.12 -5.22
C GLU A 112 19.52 -10.75 -3.96
N LEU A 113 18.30 -10.30 -3.62
CA LEU A 113 17.49 -10.81 -2.51
C LEU A 113 18.18 -10.70 -1.15
N THR A 114 19.00 -9.67 -0.98
CA THR A 114 19.79 -9.47 0.26
C THR A 114 18.94 -9.31 1.50
N ARG A 115 17.66 -8.92 1.34
CA ARG A 115 16.73 -8.71 2.45
C ARG A 115 15.53 -9.68 2.43
N LEU A 116 15.60 -10.74 1.62
CA LEU A 116 14.48 -11.67 1.49
C LEU A 116 14.15 -12.38 2.80
N GLU A 117 15.15 -12.88 3.51
CA GLU A 117 14.95 -13.58 4.78
C GLU A 117 14.26 -12.67 5.82
N TYR A 118 14.74 -11.43 5.95
CA TYR A 118 14.12 -10.44 6.82
C TYR A 118 12.65 -10.19 6.42
N ARG A 119 12.41 -10.03 5.13
CA ARG A 119 11.05 -9.80 4.61
C ARG A 119 10.12 -10.97 4.93
N MET A 120 10.59 -12.19 4.85
CA MET A 120 9.76 -13.36 5.15
C MET A 120 9.32 -13.35 6.61
N GLN A 121 10.19 -13.00 7.53
CA GLN A 121 9.84 -12.84 8.94
C GLN A 121 8.89 -11.65 9.15
N TRP A 122 9.19 -10.52 8.49
CA TRP A 122 8.35 -9.33 8.56
C TRP A 122 6.91 -9.63 8.13
N GLU A 123 6.74 -10.35 7.02
CA GLU A 123 5.41 -10.68 6.51
C GLU A 123 4.66 -11.67 7.41
N ALA A 124 5.35 -12.63 8.02
CA ALA A 124 4.73 -13.51 9.00
C ALA A 124 4.22 -12.73 10.20
N ASP A 125 5.02 -11.80 10.71
CA ASP A 125 4.66 -10.97 11.86
C ASP A 125 3.53 -9.98 11.50
N PHE A 126 3.54 -9.44 10.29
CA PHE A 126 2.47 -8.57 9.82
C PHE A 126 1.14 -9.31 9.68
N LEU A 127 1.15 -10.52 9.13
CA LEU A 127 -0.07 -11.34 9.06
C LEU A 127 -0.62 -11.64 10.45
N ALA A 128 0.23 -11.99 11.41
CA ALA A 128 -0.18 -12.21 12.78
C ALA A 128 -0.81 -10.95 13.39
N TYR A 129 -0.24 -9.78 13.09
CA TYR A 129 -0.79 -8.49 13.51
C TYR A 129 -2.18 -8.25 12.93
N LEU A 130 -2.38 -8.46 11.64
CA LEU A 130 -3.68 -8.30 10.99
C LEU A 130 -4.73 -9.24 11.59
N LYS A 131 -4.36 -10.51 11.84
CA LYS A 131 -5.28 -11.49 12.41
C LYS A 131 -5.67 -11.13 13.84
N LYS A 132 -4.77 -10.52 14.59
CA LYS A 132 -5.08 -10.02 15.94
C LYS A 132 -6.08 -8.86 15.88
N LEU A 133 -5.92 -7.94 14.95
CA LEU A 133 -6.90 -6.85 14.74
C LEU A 133 -8.28 -7.42 14.39
N GLU A 134 -8.33 -8.46 13.55
CA GLU A 134 -9.58 -9.08 13.13
C GLU A 134 -10.35 -9.77 14.27
N GLU A 135 -9.71 -10.07 15.38
CA GLU A 135 -10.42 -10.58 16.58
C GLU A 135 -11.45 -9.57 17.11
N THR A 136 -11.23 -8.27 16.82
CA THR A 136 -12.10 -7.19 17.32
C THR A 136 -12.99 -6.62 16.22
N LYS A 137 -12.43 -6.30 15.06
CA LYS A 137 -13.12 -5.64 13.93
C LYS A 137 -12.51 -6.09 12.61
N PRO A 138 -13.27 -6.05 11.51
CA PRO A 138 -12.70 -6.30 10.19
C PRO A 138 -11.62 -5.27 9.85
N VAL A 139 -10.71 -5.67 8.98
CA VAL A 139 -9.55 -4.88 8.57
C VAL A 139 -9.64 -4.54 7.09
N ILE A 140 -9.34 -3.28 6.77
CA ILE A 140 -9.00 -2.81 5.43
C ILE A 140 -7.53 -2.41 5.49
N TYR A 141 -6.66 -3.04 4.70
CA TYR A 141 -5.31 -2.53 4.61
C TYR A 141 -4.92 -2.21 3.17
N ALA A 142 -4.04 -1.24 3.03
CA ALA A 142 -3.65 -0.73 1.73
C ALA A 142 -2.19 -0.31 1.72
N GLY A 143 -1.57 -0.44 0.58
CA GLY A 143 -0.23 0.09 0.41
C GLY A 143 0.55 -0.62 -0.67
N ASP A 144 1.85 -0.34 -0.65
CA ASP A 144 2.83 -1.00 -1.50
C ASP A 144 3.27 -2.29 -0.83
N LEU A 145 2.82 -3.41 -1.37
CA LEU A 145 3.14 -4.73 -0.83
C LEU A 145 4.42 -5.32 -1.43
N ASN A 146 5.06 -4.61 -2.36
CA ASN A 146 6.30 -5.04 -3.02
C ASN A 146 6.24 -6.47 -3.56
N VAL A 147 5.07 -6.88 -4.05
CA VAL A 147 4.88 -8.20 -4.68
C VAL A 147 3.82 -8.13 -5.77
N ALA A 148 4.14 -8.69 -6.95
CA ALA A 148 3.14 -9.05 -7.94
C ALA A 148 2.71 -10.49 -7.61
N HIS A 149 1.40 -10.70 -7.34
CA HIS A 149 0.94 -11.98 -6.80
C HIS A 149 1.02 -13.10 -7.82
N GLN A 150 0.45 -12.90 -9.00
CA GLN A 150 0.36 -13.92 -10.05
C GLN A 150 1.00 -13.43 -11.36
N GLU A 151 1.16 -14.33 -12.32
CA GLU A 151 1.75 -13.97 -13.62
C GLU A 151 0.99 -12.85 -14.35
N ILE A 152 -0.31 -12.74 -14.13
CA ILE A 152 -1.15 -11.67 -14.70
C ILE A 152 -0.77 -10.29 -14.14
N ASP A 153 -0.08 -10.23 -13.00
CA ASP A 153 0.19 -9.00 -12.27
C ASP A 153 1.48 -8.29 -12.70
N LEU A 154 2.20 -8.83 -13.69
CA LEU A 154 3.36 -8.14 -14.25
C LEU A 154 3.55 -8.49 -15.72
N LYS A 155 4.21 -7.60 -16.44
CA LYS A 155 4.42 -7.73 -17.89
C LYS A 155 5.31 -8.91 -18.28
N ASN A 156 6.38 -9.15 -17.50
CA ASN A 156 7.41 -10.13 -17.84
C ASN A 156 7.61 -11.16 -16.71
N PRO A 157 6.65 -12.05 -16.45
CA PRO A 157 6.74 -12.97 -15.32
C PRO A 157 7.88 -13.97 -15.42
N LYS A 158 8.15 -14.50 -16.62
CA LYS A 158 9.17 -15.55 -16.79
C LYS A 158 10.59 -15.11 -16.41
N THR A 159 10.96 -13.87 -16.76
CA THR A 159 12.30 -13.33 -16.49
C THR A 159 12.44 -12.81 -15.05
N ASN A 160 11.36 -12.69 -14.30
CA ASN A 160 11.36 -12.08 -12.97
C ASN A 160 11.12 -13.07 -11.82
N ARG A 161 11.05 -14.38 -12.10
CA ARG A 161 10.71 -15.38 -11.08
C ARG A 161 11.71 -15.45 -9.91
N LYS A 162 12.92 -14.97 -10.09
CA LYS A 162 13.96 -14.94 -9.05
C LYS A 162 14.35 -13.52 -8.64
N ASN A 163 13.57 -12.54 -9.07
CA ASN A 163 13.82 -11.14 -8.75
C ASN A 163 12.90 -10.67 -7.62
N ALA A 164 13.36 -9.68 -6.85
CA ALA A 164 12.56 -9.05 -5.81
C ALA A 164 11.21 -8.61 -6.36
N GLY A 165 10.14 -8.94 -5.64
CA GLY A 165 8.77 -8.64 -6.01
C GLY A 165 8.03 -9.76 -6.72
N PHE A 166 8.75 -10.81 -7.18
CA PHE A 166 8.09 -11.94 -7.85
C PHE A 166 8.72 -13.30 -7.52
N THR A 167 9.43 -13.40 -6.40
CA THR A 167 9.94 -14.70 -5.93
C THR A 167 8.77 -15.58 -5.46
N ASP A 168 8.98 -16.89 -5.49
CA ASP A 168 7.98 -17.83 -4.99
C ASP A 168 7.68 -17.58 -3.50
N GLU A 169 8.71 -17.20 -2.72
CA GLU A 169 8.58 -16.90 -1.30
C GLU A 169 7.68 -15.69 -1.05
N GLU A 170 7.89 -14.60 -1.78
CA GLU A 170 7.09 -13.37 -1.64
C GLU A 170 5.65 -13.61 -2.09
N ARG A 171 5.45 -14.28 -3.21
CA ARG A 171 4.13 -14.63 -3.73
C ARG A 171 3.39 -15.57 -2.77
N GLY A 172 4.12 -16.53 -2.19
CA GLY A 172 3.58 -17.47 -1.20
C GLY A 172 3.09 -16.77 0.06
N LYS A 173 3.80 -15.76 0.55
CA LYS A 173 3.37 -14.95 1.70
C LYS A 173 2.05 -14.23 1.42
N PHE A 174 1.90 -13.65 0.25
CA PHE A 174 0.64 -13.00 -0.11
C PHE A 174 -0.49 -14.02 -0.28
N SER A 175 -0.21 -15.17 -0.86
CA SER A 175 -1.18 -16.28 -0.92
C SER A 175 -1.65 -16.70 0.48
N ASN A 176 -0.75 -16.72 1.47
CA ASN A 176 -1.11 -17.02 2.86
C ASN A 176 -2.06 -15.98 3.45
N VAL A 177 -1.83 -14.70 3.15
CA VAL A 177 -2.73 -13.62 3.57
C VAL A 177 -4.14 -13.86 3.02
N LEU A 178 -4.26 -14.13 1.74
CA LEU A 178 -5.57 -14.36 1.11
C LEU A 178 -6.23 -15.64 1.63
N ALA A 179 -5.46 -16.72 1.82
CA ALA A 179 -5.97 -17.96 2.38
C ALA A 179 -6.44 -17.84 3.83
N SER A 180 -5.97 -16.82 4.55
CA SER A 180 -6.38 -16.54 5.93
C SER A 180 -7.77 -15.89 6.05
N GLY A 181 -8.45 -15.63 4.94
CA GLY A 181 -9.76 -14.99 4.92
C GLY A 181 -9.72 -13.52 4.55
N MET A 182 -8.88 -13.15 3.60
CA MET A 182 -8.77 -11.79 3.06
C MET A 182 -8.94 -11.77 1.55
N ILE A 183 -9.32 -10.62 1.01
CA ILE A 183 -9.65 -10.43 -0.40
C ILE A 183 -8.75 -9.36 -1.02
N ASP A 184 -8.09 -9.72 -2.13
CA ASP A 184 -7.46 -8.77 -3.06
C ASP A 184 -8.60 -8.11 -3.85
N THR A 185 -8.94 -6.88 -3.51
CA THR A 185 -10.15 -6.23 -4.02
C THR A 185 -10.12 -5.99 -5.53
N TYR A 186 -8.97 -5.66 -6.09
CA TYR A 186 -8.88 -5.45 -7.53
C TYR A 186 -9.17 -6.75 -8.29
N ARG A 187 -8.54 -7.87 -7.88
CA ARG A 187 -8.78 -9.18 -8.52
C ARG A 187 -10.17 -9.72 -8.24
N TYR A 188 -10.78 -9.34 -7.15
CA TYR A 188 -12.19 -9.68 -6.89
C TYR A 188 -13.12 -9.12 -7.97
N PHE A 189 -12.94 -7.85 -8.35
CA PHE A 189 -13.76 -7.24 -9.39
C PHE A 189 -13.30 -7.58 -10.81
N TYR A 190 -11.99 -7.72 -11.01
CA TYR A 190 -11.38 -7.88 -12.34
C TYR A 190 -10.43 -9.08 -12.36
N PRO A 191 -10.98 -10.31 -12.20
CA PRO A 191 -10.14 -11.50 -12.01
C PRO A 191 -9.25 -11.86 -13.19
N GLU A 192 -9.61 -11.43 -14.41
CA GLU A 192 -8.91 -11.81 -15.64
C GLU A 192 -8.35 -10.61 -16.42
N GLN A 193 -8.42 -9.41 -15.86
CA GLN A 193 -7.94 -8.21 -16.55
C GLN A 193 -6.43 -8.16 -16.60
N THR A 194 -5.87 -8.15 -17.82
CA THR A 194 -4.44 -8.07 -18.08
C THR A 194 -4.00 -6.63 -18.36
N GLY A 195 -2.69 -6.39 -18.24
CA GLY A 195 -2.09 -5.12 -18.66
C GLY A 195 -2.36 -3.92 -17.77
N ILE A 196 -2.88 -4.14 -16.57
CA ILE A 196 -3.14 -3.06 -15.60
C ILE A 196 -2.17 -3.22 -14.44
N TYR A 197 -1.31 -2.21 -14.27
CA TYR A 197 -0.23 -2.21 -13.30
C TYR A 197 -0.26 -0.94 -12.46
N SER A 198 0.47 -0.95 -11.34
CA SER A 198 0.55 0.19 -10.42
C SER A 198 1.95 0.77 -10.30
N TRP A 199 2.96 0.10 -10.81
CA TRP A 199 4.35 0.51 -10.75
C TRP A 199 5.09 0.18 -12.04
N TRP A 200 5.98 1.09 -12.45
CA TRP A 200 6.88 0.93 -13.61
C TRP A 200 8.25 1.48 -13.24
N SER A 201 9.31 0.74 -13.58
CA SER A 201 10.66 1.27 -13.41
C SER A 201 10.86 2.58 -14.18
N TYR A 202 11.66 3.49 -13.66
CA TYR A 202 12.07 4.68 -14.42
C TYR A 202 13.00 4.33 -15.59
N ARG A 203 13.55 3.11 -15.60
CA ARG A 203 14.51 2.68 -16.63
C ARG A 203 13.79 2.19 -17.88
N PHE A 204 14.47 2.32 -19.03
CA PHE A 204 14.04 1.72 -20.29
C PHE A 204 12.65 2.13 -20.77
N LYS A 205 12.17 3.31 -20.38
CA LYS A 205 10.82 3.78 -20.73
C LYS A 205 9.73 2.76 -20.39
N ALA A 206 9.86 2.12 -19.22
CA ALA A 206 8.97 1.03 -18.82
C ALA A 206 7.50 1.44 -18.79
N ARG A 207 7.18 2.64 -18.28
CA ARG A 207 5.80 3.11 -18.21
C ARG A 207 5.21 3.38 -19.60
N GLU A 208 5.99 3.97 -20.48
CA GLU A 208 5.59 4.23 -21.86
C GLU A 208 5.28 2.94 -22.61
N LYS A 209 6.05 1.88 -22.35
CA LYS A 209 5.87 0.54 -22.92
C LYS A 209 4.88 -0.31 -22.12
N ASN A 210 4.37 0.20 -21.04
CA ASN A 210 3.55 -0.53 -20.08
C ASN A 210 4.20 -1.83 -19.58
N ALA A 211 5.51 -1.80 -19.36
CA ALA A 211 6.24 -2.91 -18.75
C ALA A 211 6.21 -2.77 -17.23
N GLY A 212 5.02 -2.97 -16.66
CA GLY A 212 4.74 -2.69 -15.27
C GLY A 212 4.47 -3.90 -14.40
N TRP A 213 4.20 -3.60 -13.14
CA TRP A 213 3.88 -4.56 -12.09
C TRP A 213 2.71 -4.02 -11.27
N ARG A 214 1.80 -4.88 -10.88
CA ARG A 214 0.76 -4.54 -9.90
C ARG A 214 1.26 -4.96 -8.53
N ILE A 215 1.73 -3.99 -7.75
CA ILE A 215 2.32 -4.21 -6.42
C ILE A 215 1.66 -3.35 -5.33
N ASP A 216 0.73 -2.49 -5.70
CA ASP A 216 -0.07 -1.68 -4.76
C ASP A 216 -1.48 -2.23 -4.67
N TYR A 217 -1.99 -2.41 -3.45
CA TYR A 217 -3.22 -3.16 -3.21
C TYR A 217 -4.12 -2.49 -2.18
N PHE A 218 -5.42 -2.78 -2.31
CA PHE A 218 -6.37 -2.76 -1.20
C PHE A 218 -6.80 -4.18 -0.90
N VAL A 219 -6.59 -4.60 0.33
CA VAL A 219 -6.95 -5.95 0.82
C VAL A 219 -7.89 -5.79 2.00
N VAL A 220 -8.98 -6.56 2.02
CA VAL A 220 -10.00 -6.44 3.07
C VAL A 220 -10.30 -7.80 3.68
N SER A 221 -10.74 -7.78 4.94
CA SER A 221 -11.31 -8.96 5.59
C SER A 221 -12.49 -9.50 4.78
N GLU A 222 -12.61 -10.81 4.66
CA GLU A 222 -13.67 -11.47 3.90
C GLU A 222 -15.06 -11.06 4.38
N SER A 223 -15.22 -10.75 5.66
CA SER A 223 -16.50 -10.28 6.22
C SER A 223 -17.00 -8.97 5.60
N LEU A 224 -16.15 -8.22 4.91
CA LEU A 224 -16.52 -6.98 4.22
C LEU A 224 -16.89 -7.20 2.75
N LYS A 225 -16.87 -8.43 2.27
CA LYS A 225 -17.07 -8.78 0.85
C LYS A 225 -18.32 -8.13 0.24
N ASP A 226 -19.44 -8.21 0.94
CA ASP A 226 -20.72 -7.71 0.42
C ASP A 226 -20.82 -6.18 0.45
N ARG A 227 -19.83 -5.51 1.05
CA ARG A 227 -19.76 -4.04 1.11
C ARG A 227 -18.87 -3.44 0.02
N LEU A 228 -18.15 -4.27 -0.72
CA LEU A 228 -17.28 -3.82 -1.81
C LEU A 228 -18.11 -3.31 -2.99
N GLN A 229 -17.75 -2.15 -3.53
CA GLN A 229 -18.45 -1.52 -4.66
C GLN A 229 -17.62 -1.50 -5.93
N ASP A 230 -16.34 -1.09 -5.85
CA ASP A 230 -15.43 -1.07 -6.98
C ASP A 230 -13.98 -0.95 -6.51
N ALA A 231 -13.04 -1.27 -7.39
CA ALA A 231 -11.62 -1.05 -7.20
C ALA A 231 -11.03 -0.47 -8.48
N LYS A 232 -10.11 0.51 -8.35
CA LYS A 232 -9.53 1.21 -9.49
C LYS A 232 -8.02 1.32 -9.34
N ILE A 233 -7.34 1.37 -10.48
CA ILE A 233 -5.91 1.68 -10.57
C ILE A 233 -5.79 2.87 -11.51
N HIS A 234 -5.33 4.02 -10.98
CA HIS A 234 -5.28 5.29 -11.71
C HIS A 234 -4.01 5.40 -12.56
N THR A 235 -3.90 4.57 -13.59
CA THR A 235 -2.69 4.46 -14.43
C THR A 235 -2.33 5.75 -15.15
N GLU A 236 -3.27 6.67 -15.31
CA GLU A 236 -3.10 7.96 -15.96
C GLU A 236 -2.50 9.04 -15.05
N VAL A 237 -2.38 8.76 -13.75
CA VAL A 237 -1.86 9.73 -12.77
C VAL A 237 -0.35 9.60 -12.64
N PHE A 238 0.35 10.71 -12.87
CA PHE A 238 1.81 10.80 -12.80
C PHE A 238 2.23 11.53 -11.52
N GLY A 239 3.52 11.58 -11.24
CA GLY A 239 4.12 12.24 -10.08
C GLY A 239 4.98 11.31 -9.23
N SER A 240 4.88 10.02 -9.43
CA SER A 240 5.67 8.96 -8.80
C SER A 240 5.92 7.85 -9.83
N ASP A 241 6.79 6.91 -9.53
CA ASP A 241 6.92 5.67 -10.30
C ASP A 241 5.80 4.67 -10.02
N HIS A 242 5.01 4.93 -8.98
CA HIS A 242 3.73 4.27 -8.75
C HIS A 242 2.58 5.19 -9.17
N CYS A 243 1.44 4.62 -9.52
CA CYS A 243 0.19 5.35 -9.62
C CYS A 243 -0.71 5.07 -8.40
N PRO A 244 -1.70 5.94 -8.12
CA PRO A 244 -2.63 5.68 -7.03
C PRO A 244 -3.53 4.49 -7.29
N VAL A 245 -3.95 3.80 -6.23
CA VAL A 245 -4.99 2.77 -6.27
C VAL A 245 -6.15 3.18 -5.37
N GLU A 246 -7.35 2.73 -5.72
CA GLU A 246 -8.59 3.14 -5.06
C GLU A 246 -9.46 1.95 -4.71
N LEU A 247 -10.14 2.05 -3.57
CA LEU A 247 -11.22 1.16 -3.19
C LEU A 247 -12.48 1.98 -2.87
N ASP A 248 -13.60 1.61 -3.47
CA ASP A 248 -14.92 2.14 -3.12
C ASP A 248 -15.66 1.06 -2.31
N ILE A 249 -16.08 1.41 -1.10
CA ILE A 249 -16.67 0.47 -0.14
C ILE A 249 -17.77 1.19 0.66
N GLU A 250 -18.82 0.45 1.01
CA GLU A 250 -19.93 0.99 1.79
C GLU A 250 -19.83 0.52 3.25
N ILE A 251 -19.46 1.42 4.14
CA ILE A 251 -19.39 1.16 5.59
C ILE A 251 -20.10 2.30 6.32
#